data_8aa0000ab21202e57d0e8279815e9a4c
#
_entry.id   8aa0000ab21202e57d0e8279815e9a4c
#
_cell.length_a   1.000
_cell.length_b   1.000
_cell.length_c   1.000
_cell.angle_alpha   90.00
_cell.angle_beta   90.00
_cell.angle_gamma   90.00
#
_symmetry.space_group_name_H-M   'P 1'
#
loop_
_entity.id
_entity.type
_entity.pdbx_description
1 polymer ?
#
loop_
_entity_poly.entity_id
_entity_poly.type
_entity_poly.pdbx_seq_one_letter_code
_entity_poly.pdbx_strand_id
1 'polypeptide(L)'
;MKIIYVHHALRQIGNPPSQDDDIKPLGEKDAEIVAEILEQMLQHNNIKAIYTSPYYRCAKTAKIINSKINVPIFEEPRFNEFQKVFQVVNGDKVETKTESWIDCQKRIRNAIKDIVYKYDENDTVVCVTSGVNITAFISLAFKIPASENHPFPMVPSCSPIGFNIDKSCFDE
;
A
#
# COMPACT_ATOMS: atom_id res chain seq x y z
N MET A 1 -16.61 -3.77 5.86
CA MET A 1 -15.36 -3.78 6.63
C MET A 1 -14.59 -2.48 6.47
N LYS A 2 -13.60 -2.20 7.32
CA LYS A 2 -12.73 -1.03 7.19
C LYS A 2 -11.35 -1.44 6.67
N ILE A 3 -10.82 -0.71 5.68
CA ILE A 3 -9.41 -0.81 5.26
C ILE A 3 -8.71 0.49 5.59
N ILE A 4 -7.58 0.40 6.27
CA ILE A 4 -6.69 1.53 6.53
C ILE A 4 -5.45 1.36 5.68
N TYR A 5 -5.31 2.20 4.66
CA TYR A 5 -4.07 2.28 3.89
C TYR A 5 -3.05 3.13 4.60
N VAL A 6 -1.81 2.69 4.57
CA VAL A 6 -0.65 3.43 5.05
C VAL A 6 0.39 3.49 3.93
N HIS A 7 0.75 4.67 3.49
CA HIS A 7 1.91 4.84 2.62
C HIS A 7 3.17 4.49 3.42
N HIS A 8 4.05 3.69 2.85
CA HIS A 8 5.30 3.34 3.53
C HIS A 8 6.06 4.58 4.02
N ALA A 9 6.90 4.41 5.03
CA ALA A 9 7.71 5.47 5.61
C ALA A 9 8.68 6.08 4.58
N LEU A 10 9.13 7.29 4.86
CA LEU A 10 10.03 8.03 3.98
C LEU A 10 11.28 7.20 3.68
N ARG A 11 11.45 6.79 2.40
CA ARG A 11 12.56 5.93 1.97
C ARG A 11 13.86 6.71 1.81
N GLN A 12 14.96 6.01 2.04
CA GLN A 12 16.29 6.43 1.63
C GLN A 12 16.52 5.90 0.21
N ILE A 13 16.46 6.78 -0.77
CA ILE A 13 16.61 6.39 -2.18
C ILE A 13 18.07 6.02 -2.43
N GLY A 14 18.30 4.77 -2.84
CA GLY A 14 19.59 4.30 -3.33
C GLY A 14 19.91 4.86 -4.72
N ASN A 15 21.14 4.66 -5.16
CA ASN A 15 21.56 4.99 -6.53
C ASN A 15 22.17 3.76 -7.20
N PRO A 16 21.45 3.06 -8.11
CA PRO A 16 20.05 3.35 -8.56
C PRO A 16 18.98 3.03 -7.51
N PRO A 17 17.78 3.60 -7.63
CA PRO A 17 16.66 3.26 -6.76
C PRO A 17 16.29 1.77 -6.85
N SER A 18 15.99 1.15 -5.70
CA SER A 18 15.74 -0.29 -5.59
C SER A 18 14.47 -0.59 -4.78
N GLN A 19 13.92 -1.79 -4.98
CA GLN A 19 12.87 -2.35 -4.11
C GLN A 19 13.38 -2.59 -2.68
N ASP A 20 14.71 -2.74 -2.51
CA ASP A 20 15.38 -2.98 -1.24
C ASP A 20 15.81 -1.67 -0.55
N ASP A 21 15.43 -0.50 -1.10
CA ASP A 21 15.68 0.78 -0.46
C ASP A 21 15.11 0.79 0.96
N ASP A 22 15.93 1.16 1.92
CA ASP A 22 15.56 1.30 3.33
C ASP A 22 14.73 2.58 3.58
N ILE A 23 14.24 2.73 4.80
CA ILE A 23 13.57 3.95 5.25
C ILE A 23 14.57 4.84 6.02
N LYS A 24 14.35 6.15 5.96
CA LYS A 24 15.17 7.12 6.71
C LYS A 24 14.84 7.06 8.21
N PRO A 25 15.78 7.44 9.09
CA PRO A 25 15.51 7.52 10.53
C PRO A 25 14.29 8.38 10.88
N LEU A 26 14.04 9.47 10.13
CA LEU A 26 12.83 10.27 10.29
C LEU A 26 11.57 9.46 9.92
N GLY A 27 11.64 8.67 8.85
CA GLY A 27 10.53 7.80 8.45
C GLY A 27 10.24 6.70 9.48
N GLU A 28 11.24 6.19 10.19
CA GLU A 28 11.02 5.26 11.31
C GLU A 28 10.17 5.91 12.42
N LYS A 29 10.51 7.15 12.80
CA LYS A 29 9.74 7.92 13.80
C LYS A 29 8.32 8.19 13.33
N ASP A 30 8.12 8.53 12.05
CA ASP A 30 6.79 8.71 11.49
C ASP A 30 5.96 7.41 11.54
N ALA A 31 6.60 6.25 11.27
CA ALA A 31 5.95 4.95 11.38
C ALA A 31 5.61 4.58 12.85
N GLU A 32 6.43 4.98 13.82
CA GLU A 32 6.14 4.83 15.25
C GLU A 32 4.91 5.66 15.66
N ILE A 33 4.79 6.89 15.16
CA ILE A 33 3.61 7.74 15.40
C ILE A 33 2.35 7.07 14.82
N VAL A 34 2.43 6.52 13.62
CA VAL A 34 1.30 5.76 13.03
C VAL A 34 0.96 4.54 13.87
N ALA A 35 1.96 3.84 14.40
CA ALA A 35 1.75 2.69 15.29
C ALA A 35 0.97 3.10 16.56
N GLU A 36 1.30 4.22 17.17
CA GLU A 36 0.60 4.76 18.34
C GLU A 36 -0.85 5.17 18.01
N ILE A 37 -1.07 5.80 16.86
CA ILE A 37 -2.41 6.15 16.39
C ILE A 37 -3.26 4.88 16.20
N LEU A 38 -2.71 3.85 15.55
CA LEU A 38 -3.44 2.60 15.32
C LEU A 38 -3.65 1.81 16.60
N GLU A 39 -2.72 1.85 17.55
CA GLU A 39 -2.90 1.27 18.88
C GLU A 39 -4.09 1.90 19.62
N GLN A 40 -4.22 3.22 19.61
CA GLN A 40 -5.37 3.91 20.18
C GLN A 40 -6.67 3.54 19.46
N MET A 41 -6.61 3.34 18.15
CA MET A 41 -7.76 2.90 17.36
C MET A 41 -8.21 1.47 17.68
N LEU A 42 -7.33 0.59 18.18
CA LEU A 42 -7.68 -0.78 18.57
C LEU A 42 -8.84 -0.86 19.56
N GLN A 43 -8.99 0.13 20.44
CA GLN A 43 -10.10 0.19 21.41
C GLN A 43 -11.49 0.27 20.74
N HIS A 44 -11.55 0.75 19.50
CA HIS A 44 -12.79 0.99 18.76
C HIS A 44 -12.83 0.28 17.39
N ASN A 45 -11.74 -0.34 16.97
CA ASN A 45 -11.62 -1.01 15.69
C ASN A 45 -11.01 -2.40 15.88
N ASN A 46 -11.67 -3.40 15.32
CA ASN A 46 -11.21 -4.78 15.37
C ASN A 46 -10.16 -5.02 14.29
N ILE A 47 -8.91 -4.54 14.51
CA ILE A 47 -7.82 -4.73 13.56
C ILE A 47 -7.38 -6.19 13.59
N LYS A 48 -7.49 -6.89 12.47
CA LYS A 48 -7.26 -8.33 12.32
C LYS A 48 -5.92 -8.68 11.72
N ALA A 49 -5.39 -7.83 10.84
CA ALA A 49 -4.17 -8.12 10.12
C ALA A 49 -3.55 -6.87 9.51
N ILE A 50 -2.27 -6.98 9.16
CA ILE A 50 -1.56 -6.08 8.26
C ILE A 50 -1.26 -6.84 6.97
N TYR A 51 -1.60 -6.28 5.82
CA TYR A 51 -1.11 -6.70 4.51
C TYR A 51 -0.06 -5.71 4.04
N THR A 52 1.07 -6.18 3.56
CA THR A 52 2.16 -5.32 3.11
C THR A 52 2.72 -5.74 1.76
N SER A 53 3.12 -4.76 0.96
CA SER A 53 4.02 -5.05 -0.16
C SER A 53 5.30 -5.73 0.37
N PRO A 54 5.85 -6.74 -0.33
CA PRO A 54 7.13 -7.36 0.02
C PRO A 54 8.34 -6.43 -0.13
N TYR A 55 8.20 -5.25 -0.73
CA TYR A 55 9.29 -4.28 -0.81
C TYR A 55 9.77 -3.89 0.59
N TYR A 56 11.09 -3.89 0.79
CA TYR A 56 11.71 -3.75 2.10
C TYR A 56 11.18 -2.56 2.90
N ARG A 57 11.03 -1.38 2.30
CA ARG A 57 10.46 -0.19 2.93
C ARG A 57 9.04 -0.37 3.46
N CYS A 58 8.20 -1.11 2.71
CA CYS A 58 6.83 -1.42 3.13
C CYS A 58 6.82 -2.43 4.27
N ALA A 59 7.56 -3.52 4.13
CA ALA A 59 7.67 -4.58 5.14
C ALA A 59 8.27 -4.04 6.45
N LYS A 60 9.28 -3.17 6.39
CA LYS A 60 9.86 -2.52 7.57
C LYS A 60 8.87 -1.56 8.24
N THR A 61 8.15 -0.75 7.47
CA THR A 61 7.07 0.12 7.99
C THR A 61 6.00 -0.73 8.68
N ALA A 62 5.55 -1.82 8.05
CA ALA A 62 4.55 -2.72 8.61
C ALA A 62 5.02 -3.35 9.94
N LYS A 63 6.30 -3.74 10.05
CA LYS A 63 6.88 -4.28 11.28
C LYS A 63 6.90 -3.25 12.41
N ILE A 64 7.27 -2.00 12.12
CA ILE A 64 7.25 -0.93 13.11
C ILE A 64 5.83 -0.70 13.60
N ILE A 65 4.86 -0.58 12.69
CA ILE A 65 3.44 -0.45 13.07
C ILE A 65 3.00 -1.64 13.93
N ASN A 66 3.37 -2.85 13.56
CA ASN A 66 2.95 -4.06 14.27
C ASN A 66 3.56 -4.23 15.65
N SER A 67 4.63 -3.52 15.97
CA SER A 67 5.22 -3.54 17.32
C SER A 67 4.23 -3.08 18.41
N LYS A 68 3.21 -2.30 18.05
CA LYS A 68 2.17 -1.79 18.94
C LYS A 68 0.84 -2.53 18.83
N ILE A 69 0.46 -2.95 17.62
CA ILE A 69 -0.87 -3.56 17.42
C ILE A 69 -0.88 -5.09 17.47
N ASN A 70 0.26 -5.73 17.26
CA ASN A 70 0.51 -7.16 17.45
C ASN A 70 -0.53 -8.09 16.78
N VAL A 71 -0.69 -7.94 15.47
CA VAL A 71 -1.56 -8.76 14.63
C VAL A 71 -0.75 -9.52 13.56
N PRO A 72 -1.31 -10.55 12.90
CA PRO A 72 -0.63 -11.20 11.79
C PRO A 72 -0.24 -10.24 10.67
N ILE A 73 0.98 -10.37 10.11
CA ILE A 73 1.44 -9.67 8.92
C ILE A 73 1.46 -10.66 7.75
N PHE A 74 0.86 -10.27 6.62
CA PHE A 74 0.86 -11.02 5.38
C PHE A 74 1.50 -10.20 4.26
N GLU A 75 2.40 -10.80 3.50
CA GLU A 75 2.91 -10.20 2.28
C GLU A 75 1.87 -10.35 1.16
N GLU A 76 1.62 -9.25 0.46
CA GLU A 76 0.73 -9.18 -0.70
C GLU A 76 1.51 -8.63 -1.90
N PRO A 77 2.01 -9.49 -2.79
CA PRO A 77 2.82 -9.05 -3.94
C PRO A 77 2.08 -8.11 -4.88
N ARG A 78 0.75 -8.16 -4.91
CA ARG A 78 -0.07 -7.21 -5.69
C ARG A 78 -0.03 -5.79 -5.11
N PHE A 79 0.56 -5.57 -3.94
CA PHE A 79 0.83 -4.26 -3.37
C PHE A 79 2.20 -3.67 -3.77
N ASN A 80 2.94 -4.34 -4.66
CA ASN A 80 4.16 -3.77 -5.22
C ASN A 80 3.85 -2.49 -6.00
N GLU A 81 4.79 -1.54 -5.93
CA GLU A 81 4.72 -0.32 -6.72
C GLU A 81 4.69 -0.63 -8.23
N PHE A 82 4.35 0.34 -9.06
CA PHE A 82 4.33 0.24 -10.53
C PHE A 82 5.47 -0.63 -11.04
N GLN A 83 5.12 -1.71 -11.75
CA GLN A 83 6.13 -2.63 -12.26
C GLN A 83 6.71 -2.08 -13.56
N LYS A 84 7.97 -1.65 -13.47
CA LYS A 84 8.80 -1.33 -14.63
C LYS A 84 9.66 -2.53 -14.96
N VAL A 85 9.55 -3.03 -16.18
CA VAL A 85 10.41 -4.09 -16.69
C VAL A 85 11.58 -3.45 -17.44
N PHE A 86 12.80 -3.75 -17.02
CA PHE A 86 14.01 -3.27 -17.65
C PHE A 86 14.73 -4.44 -18.33
N GLN A 87 15.30 -4.20 -19.52
CA GLN A 87 16.24 -5.12 -20.17
C GLN A 87 17.59 -4.41 -20.32
N VAL A 88 18.65 -5.20 -20.30
CA VAL A 88 19.99 -4.69 -20.60
C VAL A 88 20.20 -4.79 -22.11
N VAL A 89 20.33 -3.67 -22.79
CA VAL A 89 20.61 -3.57 -24.23
C VAL A 89 21.92 -2.82 -24.40
N ASN A 90 22.92 -3.46 -24.99
CA ASN A 90 24.27 -2.90 -25.19
C ASN A 90 24.93 -2.37 -23.89
N GLY A 91 24.64 -2.98 -22.73
CA GLY A 91 25.16 -2.55 -21.43
C GLY A 91 24.30 -1.51 -20.70
N ASP A 92 23.34 -0.90 -21.36
CA ASP A 92 22.42 0.07 -20.78
C ASP A 92 21.15 -0.58 -20.28
N LYS A 93 20.63 -0.11 -19.13
CA LYS A 93 19.34 -0.55 -18.57
C LYS A 93 18.22 0.22 -19.25
N VAL A 94 17.55 -0.43 -20.20
CA VAL A 94 16.44 0.16 -20.97
C VAL A 94 15.10 -0.31 -20.41
N GLU A 95 14.20 0.63 -20.12
CA GLU A 95 12.82 0.31 -19.75
C GLU A 95 12.07 -0.22 -20.97
N THR A 96 11.63 -1.48 -20.91
CA THR A 96 10.98 -2.16 -22.04
C THR A 96 9.47 -2.28 -21.88
N LYS A 97 8.99 -2.22 -20.64
CA LYS A 97 7.56 -2.27 -20.33
C LYS A 97 7.29 -1.63 -18.99
N THR A 98 6.26 -0.80 -18.95
CA THR A 98 5.67 -0.29 -17.70
C THR A 98 4.26 -0.85 -17.58
N GLU A 99 3.86 -1.23 -16.36
CA GLU A 99 2.47 -1.57 -16.08
C GLU A 99 1.59 -0.36 -16.42
N SER A 100 0.49 -0.58 -17.13
CA SER A 100 -0.46 0.49 -17.40
C SER A 100 -1.19 0.91 -16.11
N TRP A 101 -1.68 2.15 -16.07
CA TRP A 101 -2.48 2.62 -14.94
C TRP A 101 -3.73 1.76 -14.71
N ILE A 102 -4.37 1.34 -15.79
CA ILE A 102 -5.54 0.44 -15.75
C ILE A 102 -5.18 -0.92 -15.14
N ASP A 103 -4.03 -1.49 -15.52
CA ASP A 103 -3.60 -2.78 -14.97
C ASP A 103 -3.24 -2.67 -13.48
N CYS A 104 -2.59 -1.58 -13.09
CA CYS A 104 -2.34 -1.27 -11.69
C CYS A 104 -3.66 -1.19 -10.89
N GLN A 105 -4.64 -0.44 -11.37
CA GLN A 105 -5.95 -0.33 -10.75
C GLN A 105 -6.63 -1.70 -10.61
N LYS A 106 -6.66 -2.50 -11.67
CA LYS A 106 -7.24 -3.87 -11.65
C LYS A 106 -6.53 -4.76 -10.64
N ARG A 107 -5.20 -4.71 -10.61
CA ARG A 107 -4.39 -5.50 -9.69
C ARG A 107 -4.69 -5.15 -8.23
N ILE A 108 -4.75 -3.86 -7.91
CA ILE A 108 -5.09 -3.37 -6.57
C ILE A 108 -6.54 -3.72 -6.21
N ARG A 109 -7.51 -3.53 -7.13
CA ARG A 109 -8.91 -3.92 -6.93
C ARG A 109 -9.03 -5.40 -6.57
N ASN A 110 -8.35 -6.28 -7.31
CA ASN A 110 -8.40 -7.72 -7.06
C ASN A 110 -7.79 -8.09 -5.70
N ALA A 111 -6.66 -7.46 -5.32
CA ALA A 111 -6.07 -7.68 -4.01
C ALA A 111 -7.03 -7.30 -2.87
N ILE A 112 -7.66 -6.13 -2.99
CA ILE A 112 -8.61 -5.65 -1.99
C ILE A 112 -9.88 -6.48 -1.97
N LYS A 113 -10.39 -6.90 -3.13
CA LYS A 113 -11.52 -7.82 -3.22
C LYS A 113 -11.27 -9.09 -2.38
N ASP A 114 -10.14 -9.76 -2.60
CA ASP A 114 -9.80 -10.98 -1.89
C ASP A 114 -9.68 -10.76 -0.38
N ILE A 115 -9.13 -9.62 0.04
CA ILE A 115 -9.06 -9.25 1.47
C ILE A 115 -10.48 -9.03 2.03
N VAL A 116 -11.33 -8.27 1.33
CA VAL A 116 -12.69 -7.94 1.79
C VAL A 116 -13.55 -9.20 1.93
N TYR A 117 -13.36 -10.20 1.07
CA TYR A 117 -14.12 -11.47 1.17
C TYR A 117 -13.60 -12.41 2.27
N LYS A 118 -12.38 -12.18 2.78
CA LYS A 118 -11.75 -12.99 3.84
C LYS A 118 -12.17 -12.58 5.25
N TYR A 119 -12.64 -11.34 5.44
CA TYR A 119 -12.95 -10.78 6.76
C TYR A 119 -14.40 -10.37 6.89
N ASP A 120 -14.85 -10.16 8.15
CA ASP A 120 -16.20 -9.75 8.47
C ASP A 120 -16.41 -8.23 8.31
N GLU A 121 -17.68 -7.81 8.26
CA GLU A 121 -18.05 -6.40 8.02
C GLU A 121 -17.51 -5.43 9.09
N ASN A 122 -17.36 -5.89 10.32
CA ASN A 122 -16.85 -5.08 11.44
C ASN A 122 -15.34 -5.17 11.62
N ASP A 123 -14.66 -5.97 10.80
CA ASP A 123 -13.21 -6.11 10.86
C ASP A 123 -12.52 -4.92 10.19
N THR A 124 -11.32 -4.65 10.68
CA THR A 124 -10.40 -3.66 10.11
C THR A 124 -9.12 -4.36 9.66
N VAL A 125 -8.62 -4.00 8.50
CA VAL A 125 -7.33 -4.47 7.97
C VAL A 125 -6.48 -3.26 7.63
N VAL A 126 -5.19 -3.32 7.99
CA VAL A 126 -4.19 -2.31 7.61
C VAL A 126 -3.46 -2.77 6.36
N CYS A 127 -3.30 -1.90 5.37
CA CYS A 127 -2.58 -2.17 4.13
C CYS A 127 -1.41 -1.20 3.96
N VAL A 128 -0.18 -1.71 4.06
CA VAL A 128 1.04 -0.90 3.90
C VAL A 128 1.59 -1.05 2.49
N THR A 129 1.60 0.04 1.72
CA THR A 129 1.96 0.02 0.31
C THR A 129 2.54 1.36 -0.16
N SER A 130 2.73 1.53 -1.47
CA SER A 130 3.17 2.80 -2.07
C SER A 130 2.01 3.78 -2.29
N GLY A 131 2.33 5.07 -2.35
CA GLY A 131 1.34 6.13 -2.63
C GLY A 131 0.61 5.92 -3.96
N VAL A 132 1.30 5.39 -4.98
CA VAL A 132 0.71 5.07 -6.29
C VAL A 132 -0.43 4.06 -6.16
N ASN A 133 -0.25 2.99 -5.39
CA ASN A 133 -1.29 1.98 -5.19
C ASN A 133 -2.48 2.54 -4.41
N ILE A 134 -2.24 3.39 -3.41
CA ILE A 134 -3.31 4.07 -2.68
C ILE A 134 -4.12 4.95 -3.63
N THR A 135 -3.45 5.70 -4.50
CA THR A 135 -4.12 6.53 -5.51
C THR A 135 -4.90 5.68 -6.51
N ALA A 136 -4.36 4.52 -6.94
CA ALA A 136 -5.08 3.60 -7.81
C ALA A 136 -6.39 3.13 -7.17
N PHE A 137 -6.36 2.79 -5.88
CA PHE A 137 -7.57 2.41 -5.15
C PHE A 137 -8.55 3.58 -5.00
N ILE A 138 -8.08 4.77 -4.64
CA ILE A 138 -8.92 5.97 -4.53
C ILE A 138 -9.62 6.24 -5.86
N SER A 139 -8.90 6.16 -6.97
CA SER A 139 -9.46 6.38 -8.31
C SER A 139 -10.58 5.37 -8.62
N LEU A 140 -10.41 4.11 -8.25
CA LEU A 140 -11.45 3.08 -8.40
C LEU A 140 -12.67 3.39 -7.53
N ALA A 141 -12.45 3.71 -6.25
CA ALA A 141 -13.52 3.99 -5.29
C ALA A 141 -14.40 5.18 -5.72
N PHE A 142 -13.79 6.20 -6.31
CA PHE A 142 -14.49 7.40 -6.81
C PHE A 142 -14.86 7.33 -8.29
N LYS A 143 -14.67 6.16 -8.96
CA LYS A 143 -14.96 5.96 -10.39
C LYS A 143 -14.31 7.00 -11.30
N ILE A 144 -13.09 7.43 -10.96
CA ILE A 144 -12.33 8.39 -11.74
C ILE A 144 -11.67 7.64 -12.89
N PRO A 145 -11.88 8.10 -14.16
CA PRO A 145 -11.28 7.45 -15.31
C PRO A 145 -9.75 7.40 -15.20
N ALA A 146 -9.17 6.30 -15.62
CA ALA A 146 -7.73 6.22 -15.77
C ALA A 146 -7.27 7.26 -16.80
N SER A 147 -6.28 8.06 -16.43
CA SER A 147 -5.62 9.00 -17.33
C SER A 147 -4.11 8.71 -17.33
N GLU A 148 -3.41 9.03 -18.41
CA GLU A 148 -1.95 8.91 -18.46
C GLU A 148 -1.27 9.82 -17.43
N ASN A 149 -1.93 10.92 -17.07
CA ASN A 149 -1.50 11.82 -16.03
C ASN A 149 -2.08 11.38 -14.69
N HIS A 150 -1.23 11.22 -13.70
CA HIS A 150 -1.61 10.87 -12.34
C HIS A 150 -2.59 11.93 -11.79
N PRO A 151 -3.88 11.60 -11.55
CA PRO A 151 -4.91 12.60 -11.32
C PRO A 151 -4.87 13.23 -9.92
N PHE A 152 -4.06 12.68 -9.01
CA PHE A 152 -4.00 13.11 -7.62
C PHE A 152 -2.60 13.44 -7.15
N PRO A 153 -2.46 14.36 -6.20
CA PRO A 153 -1.21 14.54 -5.47
C PRO A 153 -0.85 13.21 -4.78
N MET A 154 0.44 12.93 -4.72
CA MET A 154 0.91 11.72 -4.02
C MET A 154 0.52 11.79 -2.54
N VAL A 155 0.02 10.68 -2.03
CA VAL A 155 -0.25 10.51 -0.60
C VAL A 155 1.08 10.65 0.17
N PRO A 156 1.18 11.53 1.17
CA PRO A 156 2.41 11.66 1.96
C PRO A 156 2.80 10.35 2.65
N SER A 157 4.10 10.15 2.87
CA SER A 157 4.60 9.00 3.63
C SER A 157 3.98 8.93 5.03
N CYS A 158 3.78 7.73 5.55
CA CYS A 158 3.17 7.49 6.85
C CYS A 158 1.81 8.17 7.08
N SER A 159 1.03 8.33 6.01
CA SER A 159 -0.33 8.87 6.13
C SER A 159 -1.34 7.71 6.17
N PRO A 160 -2.03 7.47 7.31
CA PRO A 160 -3.12 6.50 7.39
C PRO A 160 -4.39 7.09 6.77
N ILE A 161 -5.01 6.36 5.83
CA ILE A 161 -6.26 6.75 5.18
C ILE A 161 -7.25 5.59 5.31
N GLY A 162 -8.37 5.82 5.99
CA GLY A 162 -9.39 4.80 6.23
C GLY A 162 -10.54 4.85 5.21
N PHE A 163 -10.96 3.68 4.75
CA PHE A 163 -12.13 3.50 3.87
C PHE A 163 -13.05 2.44 4.45
N ASN A 164 -14.35 2.73 4.46
CA ASN A 164 -15.35 1.69 4.65
C ASN A 164 -15.68 1.08 3.28
N ILE A 165 -15.52 -0.23 3.17
CA ILE A 165 -15.70 -0.96 1.92
C ILE A 165 -16.80 -2.02 2.12
N ASP A 166 -17.80 -1.97 1.29
CA ASP A 166 -18.86 -2.96 1.18
C ASP A 166 -18.50 -4.01 0.11
N LYS A 167 -18.87 -5.27 0.34
CA LYS A 167 -18.65 -6.36 -0.62
C LYS A 167 -19.34 -6.10 -1.96
N SER A 168 -20.49 -5.44 -1.94
CA SER A 168 -21.21 -5.05 -3.15
C SER A 168 -20.43 -4.12 -4.08
N CYS A 169 -19.37 -3.44 -3.59
CA CYS A 169 -18.47 -2.67 -4.45
C CYS A 169 -17.73 -3.53 -5.50
N PHE A 170 -17.76 -4.86 -5.34
CA PHE A 170 -17.07 -5.81 -6.22
C PHE A 170 -18.02 -6.72 -7.01
N ASP A 171 -19.33 -6.61 -6.77
CA ASP A 171 -20.37 -7.36 -7.47
C ASP A 171 -20.69 -6.62 -8.79
N GLU A 172 -19.91 -6.89 -9.86
CA GLU A 172 -20.16 -6.48 -11.24
C GLU A 172 -20.23 -7.68 -12.15
#